data_0f5f2711ed46cc6f9f8fdf4d082f4c87
#
_entry.id   0f5f2711ed46cc6f9f8fdf4d082f4c87
#
_cell.length_a   1.000
_cell.length_b   1.000
_cell.length_c   1.000
_cell.angle_alpha   90.00
_cell.angle_beta   90.00
_cell.angle_gamma   90.00
#
_symmetry.space_group_name_H-M   'P 1'
#
loop_
_entity.id
_entity.type
_entity.pdbx_description
1 polymer ?
#
loop_
_entity_poly.entity_id
_entity_poly.type
_entity_poly.pdbx_seq_one_letter_code
_entity_poly.pdbx_strand_id
1 'polypeptide(L)'
;MPLLGHQQTKGGNKMRTYLYCEAGFVEKAQWLPNSWVNVVCPDSSDFKFLTETLKVPESFLNDIADTDERPRTETEGNWLLTILRIPVQNTQSSLPYITVPIGIITNNEIIVSVCYHQTDMIPDFIEHTRRK
;
A
#
# COMPACT_ATOMS: atom_id res chain seq x y z
N MET A 1 -8.71 10.77 -21.57
CA MET A 1 -8.51 11.26 -20.90
C MET A 1 -7.59 11.17 -19.87
N PRO A 2 -6.63 11.50 -20.06
CA PRO A 2 -5.56 11.40 -19.21
C PRO A 2 -5.77 12.13 -17.98
N LEU A 3 -6.60 13.05 -18.01
CA LEU A 3 -6.73 13.75 -16.91
C LEU A 3 -7.24 12.98 -15.83
N LEU A 4 -7.73 11.84 -16.10
CA LEU A 4 -8.24 11.08 -15.07
C LEU A 4 -7.26 10.76 -14.04
N GLY A 5 -6.11 10.47 -14.43
CA GLY A 5 -5.12 10.06 -13.48
C GLY A 5 -4.87 11.06 -12.43
N HIS A 6 -4.82 12.29 -12.80
CA HIS A 6 -4.44 13.15 -11.76
C HIS A 6 -5.57 13.59 -10.94
N GLN A 7 -6.75 13.25 -11.30
CA GLN A 7 -7.76 13.61 -10.45
C GLN A 7 -7.73 12.82 -9.24
N GLN A 8 -7.23 11.62 -9.31
CA GLN A 8 -7.18 10.83 -8.18
C GLN A 8 -6.32 11.35 -7.15
N THR A 9 -5.32 12.06 -7.49
CA THR A 9 -4.41 12.51 -6.49
C THR A 9 -4.91 13.75 -5.84
N LYS A 10 -5.97 14.34 -6.37
CA LYS A 10 -6.42 15.51 -5.85
C LYS A 10 -6.74 15.42 -4.43
N GLY A 11 -7.43 14.51 -3.96
CA GLY A 11 -7.79 14.44 -2.60
C GLY A 11 -6.69 13.93 -1.75
N GLY A 12 -5.70 13.34 -2.32
CA GLY A 12 -4.63 12.78 -1.57
C GLY A 12 -5.07 11.64 -0.71
N ASN A 13 -6.30 11.17 -0.84
CA ASN A 13 -6.79 10.15 0.02
C ASN A 13 -6.69 8.75 -0.54
N LYS A 14 -6.76 8.59 -1.82
CA LYS A 14 -6.71 7.30 -2.45
C LYS A 14 -5.62 7.32 -3.45
N MET A 15 -4.77 6.31 -3.44
CA MET A 15 -3.64 6.34 -4.32
C MET A 15 -3.07 4.97 -4.55
N ARG A 16 -2.81 4.66 -5.78
CA ARG A 16 -2.05 3.47 -6.16
C ARG A 16 -0.84 3.95 -6.93
N THR A 17 0.35 3.63 -6.44
CA THR A 17 1.58 4.06 -7.08
C THR A 17 2.45 2.86 -7.39
N TYR A 18 3.22 2.97 -8.46
CA TYR A 18 4.13 1.92 -8.89
C TYR A 18 5.55 2.45 -8.73
N LEU A 19 6.35 1.74 -7.95
CA LEU A 19 7.67 2.22 -7.56
C LEU A 19 8.75 1.25 -8.00
N TYR A 20 9.83 1.80 -8.53
CA TYR A 20 10.96 0.99 -8.99
C TYR A 20 12.22 1.51 -8.33
N CYS A 21 13.14 0.63 -8.06
CA CYS A 21 14.37 1.02 -7.41
C CYS A 21 15.40 1.44 -8.45
N GLU A 22 15.69 2.74 -8.49
CA GLU A 22 16.68 3.30 -9.40
C GLU A 22 17.45 4.34 -8.62
N ALA A 23 18.39 3.92 -7.80
CA ALA A 23 19.11 4.80 -6.89
C ALA A 23 18.10 5.45 -5.94
N GLY A 24 17.32 4.64 -5.29
CA GLY A 24 16.18 5.03 -4.48
C GLY A 24 14.92 4.69 -5.25
N PHE A 25 13.80 4.77 -4.59
CA PHE A 25 12.55 4.40 -5.25
C PHE A 25 12.00 5.59 -6.03
N VAL A 26 11.63 5.34 -7.27
CA VAL A 26 11.03 6.34 -8.12
C VAL A 26 9.68 5.84 -8.62
N GLU A 27 8.76 6.75 -8.82
CA GLU A 27 7.42 6.41 -9.26
C GLU A 27 7.39 6.31 -10.78
N LYS A 28 6.68 5.29 -11.29
CA LYS A 28 6.47 5.12 -12.71
C LYS A 28 4.97 5.17 -12.99
N ALA A 29 4.61 5.42 -14.23
CA ALA A 29 3.22 5.56 -14.62
C ALA A 29 2.49 4.24 -14.75
N GLN A 30 3.19 3.16 -15.00
CA GLN A 30 2.56 1.87 -15.24
C GLN A 30 3.20 0.78 -14.44
N TRP A 31 2.44 -0.25 -14.13
CA TRP A 31 2.97 -1.41 -13.42
C TRP A 31 3.84 -2.26 -14.34
N LEU A 32 4.97 -2.69 -13.81
CA LEU A 32 5.86 -3.64 -14.49
C LEU A 32 6.32 -4.65 -13.46
N PRO A 33 6.74 -5.84 -13.86
CA PRO A 33 7.23 -6.84 -12.91
C PRO A 33 8.44 -6.33 -12.13
N ASN A 34 8.66 -6.93 -10.98
CA ASN A 34 9.76 -6.59 -10.10
C ASN A 34 9.67 -5.16 -9.58
N SER A 35 8.47 -4.74 -9.27
CA SER A 35 8.25 -3.41 -8.72
C SER A 35 7.54 -3.49 -7.39
N TRP A 36 7.40 -2.37 -6.76
CA TRP A 36 6.65 -2.20 -5.52
C TRP A 36 5.38 -1.44 -5.87
N VAL A 37 4.23 -2.02 -5.56
CA VAL A 37 2.95 -1.35 -5.76
C VAL A 37 2.45 -0.91 -4.39
N ASN A 38 2.31 0.39 -4.20
CA ASN A 38 1.82 0.93 -2.92
C ASN A 38 0.39 1.39 -3.10
N VAL A 39 -0.51 0.92 -2.25
CA VAL A 39 -1.92 1.25 -2.34
C VAL A 39 -2.39 1.83 -1.02
N VAL A 40 -2.93 3.04 -1.05
CA VAL A 40 -3.45 3.70 0.13
C VAL A 40 -4.93 3.92 -0.08
N CYS A 41 -5.74 3.54 0.88
CA CYS A 41 -7.19 3.68 0.85
C CYS A 41 -7.75 3.10 -0.45
N PRO A 42 -7.57 1.80 -0.69
CA PRO A 42 -7.95 1.21 -1.97
C PRO A 42 -9.44 1.35 -2.28
N ASP A 43 -9.74 1.62 -3.54
CA ASP A 43 -11.12 1.65 -4.00
C ASP A 43 -11.38 0.35 -4.78
N SER A 44 -12.55 0.24 -5.40
CA SER A 44 -12.91 -0.98 -6.09
C SER A 44 -11.99 -1.27 -7.26
N SER A 45 -11.48 -0.25 -7.93
CA SER A 45 -10.56 -0.49 -9.05
C SER A 45 -9.22 -1.01 -8.55
N ASP A 46 -8.75 -0.54 -7.40
CA ASP A 46 -7.52 -1.03 -6.81
C ASP A 46 -7.70 -2.47 -6.37
N PHE A 47 -8.82 -2.79 -5.75
CA PHE A 47 -9.10 -4.13 -5.28
C PHE A 47 -9.11 -5.09 -6.48
N LYS A 48 -9.74 -4.68 -7.57
CA LYS A 48 -9.80 -5.49 -8.75
C LYS A 48 -8.42 -5.70 -9.37
N PHE A 49 -7.61 -4.65 -9.43
CA PHE A 49 -6.25 -4.75 -9.94
C PHE A 49 -5.45 -5.75 -9.12
N LEU A 50 -5.53 -5.64 -7.80
CA LEU A 50 -4.75 -6.51 -6.92
C LEU A 50 -5.19 -7.97 -7.03
N THR A 51 -6.49 -8.22 -7.10
CA THR A 51 -6.98 -9.60 -7.09
C THR A 51 -6.98 -10.21 -8.48
N GLU A 52 -7.27 -9.45 -9.52
CA GLU A 52 -7.40 -10.00 -10.86
C GLU A 52 -6.14 -9.92 -11.69
N THR A 53 -5.41 -8.83 -11.58
CA THR A 53 -4.19 -8.66 -12.36
C THR A 53 -2.98 -9.23 -11.64
N LEU A 54 -2.82 -8.91 -10.37
CA LEU A 54 -1.67 -9.38 -9.61
C LEU A 54 -1.92 -10.71 -8.92
N LYS A 55 -3.18 -11.13 -8.81
CA LYS A 55 -3.56 -12.41 -8.19
C LYS A 55 -3.27 -12.49 -6.71
N VAL A 56 -3.34 -11.37 -6.04
CA VAL A 56 -3.19 -11.34 -4.58
C VAL A 56 -4.39 -12.04 -3.94
N PRO A 57 -4.20 -12.90 -2.95
CA PRO A 57 -5.34 -13.53 -2.29
C PRO A 57 -6.27 -12.49 -1.67
N GLU A 58 -7.54 -12.63 -1.97
CA GLU A 58 -8.51 -11.65 -1.49
C GLU A 58 -8.58 -11.63 0.04
N SER A 59 -8.39 -12.78 0.68
CA SER A 59 -8.41 -12.85 2.13
C SER A 59 -7.36 -11.95 2.76
N PHE A 60 -6.21 -11.76 2.10
CA PHE A 60 -5.17 -10.89 2.61
C PHE A 60 -5.69 -9.45 2.69
N LEU A 61 -6.38 -9.02 1.64
CA LEU A 61 -6.89 -7.65 1.61
C LEU A 61 -7.96 -7.43 2.67
N ASN A 62 -8.79 -8.43 2.89
CA ASN A 62 -9.83 -8.32 3.90
C ASN A 62 -9.23 -8.27 5.31
N ASP A 63 -8.16 -9.01 5.54
CA ASP A 63 -7.49 -9.00 6.83
C ASP A 63 -6.84 -7.65 7.10
N ILE A 64 -6.22 -7.05 6.09
CA ILE A 64 -5.59 -5.74 6.27
C ILE A 64 -6.64 -4.67 6.56
N ALA A 65 -7.84 -4.83 6.00
CA ALA A 65 -8.91 -3.87 6.21
C ALA A 65 -9.47 -3.90 7.63
N ASP A 66 -9.25 -4.99 8.36
CA ASP A 66 -9.77 -5.13 9.71
C ASP A 66 -8.89 -4.33 10.67
N THR A 67 -9.40 -3.24 11.21
CA THR A 67 -8.61 -2.37 12.08
C THR A 67 -8.17 -3.03 13.37
N ASP A 68 -8.76 -4.18 13.72
CA ASP A 68 -8.39 -4.89 14.93
C ASP A 68 -7.37 -6.00 14.64
N GLU A 69 -6.94 -6.15 13.39
CA GLU A 69 -6.02 -7.22 13.04
C GLU A 69 -4.67 -7.03 13.74
N ARG A 70 -4.10 -8.13 14.18
CA ARG A 70 -2.85 -8.10 14.92
C ARG A 70 -1.66 -8.29 14.01
N PRO A 71 -0.48 -7.80 14.39
CA PRO A 71 0.73 -8.08 13.62
C PRO A 71 0.96 -9.58 13.52
N ARG A 72 1.19 -10.05 12.31
CA ARG A 72 1.43 -11.48 12.07
C ARG A 72 1.89 -11.70 10.63
N THR A 73 2.30 -12.92 10.35
CA THR A 73 2.61 -13.31 8.98
C THR A 73 1.75 -14.50 8.60
N GLU A 74 1.46 -14.61 7.32
CA GLU A 74 0.64 -15.69 6.80
C GLU A 74 1.09 -16.01 5.39
N THR A 75 1.04 -17.28 4.99
CA THR A 75 1.39 -17.65 3.62
C THR A 75 0.19 -18.28 2.94
N GLU A 76 0.10 -18.09 1.63
CA GLU A 76 -0.92 -18.77 0.84
C GLU A 76 -0.30 -18.93 -0.56
N GLY A 77 -0.05 -20.17 -0.98
CA GLY A 77 0.65 -20.42 -2.21
C GLY A 77 2.06 -19.85 -2.13
N ASN A 78 2.45 -19.07 -3.12
CA ASN A 78 3.75 -18.42 -3.08
C ASN A 78 3.67 -16.99 -2.58
N TRP A 79 2.55 -16.63 -1.99
CA TRP A 79 2.37 -15.30 -1.42
C TRP A 79 2.65 -15.29 0.08
N LEU A 80 3.26 -14.22 0.54
CA LEU A 80 3.50 -14.00 1.96
C LEU A 80 2.87 -12.67 2.35
N LEU A 81 2.07 -12.67 3.38
CA LEU A 81 1.48 -11.47 3.95
C LEU A 81 2.16 -11.20 5.30
N THR A 82 2.60 -9.97 5.49
CA THR A 82 3.08 -9.51 6.80
C THR A 82 2.22 -8.33 7.20
N ILE A 83 1.55 -8.42 8.33
CA ILE A 83 0.75 -7.32 8.85
C ILE A 83 1.51 -6.68 10.00
N LEU A 84 1.68 -5.38 9.92
CA LEU A 84 2.30 -4.58 10.96
C LEU A 84 1.32 -3.51 11.36
N ARG A 85 1.55 -2.87 12.50
CA ARG A 85 0.72 -1.73 12.87
C ARG A 85 1.60 -0.50 12.85
N ILE A 86 1.07 0.57 12.28
CA ILE A 86 1.81 1.82 12.15
C ILE A 86 1.01 2.95 12.77
N PRO A 87 1.66 3.96 13.31
CA PRO A 87 0.95 5.09 13.88
C PRO A 87 0.46 6.02 12.79
N VAL A 88 -0.76 6.51 12.95
CA VAL A 88 -1.29 7.54 12.08
C VAL A 88 -1.87 8.63 12.97
N GLN A 89 -1.87 9.86 12.47
CA GLN A 89 -2.36 10.96 13.23
C GLN A 89 -3.87 10.83 13.41
N ASN A 90 -4.32 11.03 14.65
CA ASN A 90 -5.73 10.90 14.96
C ASN A 90 -6.30 12.28 15.23
N THR A 91 -7.07 12.82 14.32
CA THR A 91 -7.63 14.14 14.48
C THR A 91 -9.02 14.08 15.09
N GLN A 92 -9.52 12.87 15.35
CA GLN A 92 -10.88 12.71 15.81
C GLN A 92 -11.00 12.48 17.32
N SER A 93 -9.94 12.40 18.04
CA SER A 93 -10.00 12.14 19.45
C SER A 93 -8.89 12.89 20.18
N SER A 94 -8.89 12.78 21.50
CA SER A 94 -7.88 13.46 22.31
C SER A 94 -6.50 12.82 22.19
N LEU A 95 -6.43 11.58 21.69
CA LEU A 95 -5.14 10.94 21.52
C LEU A 95 -4.53 11.42 20.20
N PRO A 96 -3.27 11.83 20.20
CA PRO A 96 -2.66 12.36 18.98
C PRO A 96 -2.43 11.31 17.91
N TYR A 97 -2.25 10.06 18.29
CA TYR A 97 -1.99 8.99 17.34
C TYR A 97 -2.77 7.75 17.68
N ILE A 98 -3.12 6.99 16.66
CA ILE A 98 -3.66 5.64 16.81
C ILE A 98 -2.81 4.76 15.91
N THR A 99 -2.91 3.46 16.06
CA THR A 99 -2.20 2.57 15.14
C THR A 99 -3.21 1.89 14.23
N VAL A 100 -2.81 1.64 13.01
CA VAL A 100 -3.64 0.97 12.00
C VAL A 100 -2.81 -0.10 11.32
N PRO A 101 -3.45 -1.13 10.75
CA PRO A 101 -2.69 -2.17 10.05
C PRO A 101 -2.17 -1.68 8.71
N ILE A 102 -0.98 -2.16 8.35
CA ILE A 102 -0.47 -2.04 7.01
C ILE A 102 -0.07 -3.44 6.61
N GLY A 103 -0.40 -3.87 5.41
CA GLY A 103 -0.03 -5.18 4.91
C GLY A 103 1.08 -5.07 3.89
N ILE A 104 2.08 -5.92 4.04
CA ILE A 104 3.16 -6.06 3.06
C ILE A 104 2.98 -7.44 2.46
N ILE A 105 2.69 -7.49 1.18
CA ILE A 105 2.36 -8.73 0.48
C ILE A 105 3.42 -8.98 -0.57
N THR A 106 4.07 -10.12 -0.52
CA THR A 106 5.19 -10.37 -1.43
C THR A 106 5.10 -11.73 -2.05
N ASN A 107 5.70 -11.85 -3.21
CA ASN A 107 6.02 -13.15 -3.80
C ASN A 107 7.38 -12.99 -4.47
N ASN A 108 7.75 -13.89 -5.37
CA ASN A 108 9.07 -13.82 -5.97
C ASN A 108 9.29 -12.65 -6.90
N GLU A 109 8.22 -12.00 -7.34
CA GLU A 109 8.32 -10.99 -8.37
C GLU A 109 7.83 -9.61 -7.99
N ILE A 110 7.11 -9.47 -6.91
CA ILE A 110 6.48 -8.18 -6.63
C ILE A 110 6.29 -7.97 -5.15
N ILE A 111 6.29 -6.72 -4.74
CA ILE A 111 5.98 -6.30 -3.39
C ILE A 111 4.77 -5.39 -3.47
N VAL A 112 3.77 -5.65 -2.65
CA VAL A 112 2.58 -4.81 -2.57
C VAL A 112 2.43 -4.35 -1.14
N SER A 113 2.26 -3.06 -0.92
CA SER A 113 1.94 -2.55 0.41
C SER A 113 0.55 -1.95 0.35
N VAL A 114 -0.29 -2.28 1.32
CA VAL A 114 -1.67 -1.82 1.36
C VAL A 114 -1.99 -1.26 2.73
N CYS A 115 -2.49 -0.05 2.78
CA CYS A 115 -2.96 0.56 4.01
C CYS A 115 -4.28 1.25 3.72
N TYR A 116 -5.28 1.01 4.57
CA TYR A 116 -6.60 1.59 4.36
C TYR A 116 -6.74 2.96 5.01
N HIS A 117 -5.63 3.54 5.50
CA HIS A 117 -5.63 4.85 6.13
C HIS A 117 -4.50 5.69 5.55
N GLN A 118 -4.66 6.99 5.54
CA GLN A 118 -3.61 7.90 5.11
C GLN A 118 -2.45 7.85 6.10
N THR A 119 -1.25 7.83 5.59
CA THR A 119 -0.06 7.82 6.43
C THR A 119 1.07 8.50 5.68
N ASP A 120 1.97 9.15 6.39
CA ASP A 120 3.14 9.77 5.80
C ASP A 120 4.33 8.81 5.78
N MET A 121 4.18 7.63 6.36
CA MET A 121 5.30 6.71 6.51
C MET A 121 5.90 6.29 5.16
N ILE A 122 5.06 5.93 4.19
CA ILE A 122 5.54 5.49 2.90
C ILE A 122 6.15 6.65 2.09
N PRO A 123 5.49 7.81 1.99
CA PRO A 123 6.11 8.93 1.29
C PRO A 123 7.43 9.34 1.92
N ASP A 124 7.51 9.33 3.25
CA ASP A 124 8.75 9.70 3.94
C ASP A 124 9.85 8.69 3.65
N PHE A 125 9.50 7.40 3.62
CA PHE A 125 10.48 6.37 3.32
C PHE A 125 11.02 6.55 1.89
N ILE A 126 10.15 6.80 0.92
CA ILE A 126 10.56 7.00 -0.46
C ILE A 126 11.48 8.19 -0.57
N GLU A 127 11.13 9.28 0.08
CA GLU A 127 11.94 10.48 0.03
C GLU A 127 13.32 10.24 0.65
N HIS A 128 13.35 9.51 1.75
CA HIS A 128 14.62 9.19 2.40
C HIS A 128 15.53 8.38 1.48
N THR A 129 14.97 7.42 0.72
CA THR A 129 15.80 6.62 -0.16
C THR A 129 16.40 7.44 -1.28
N ARG A 130 15.74 8.51 -1.71
CA ARG A 130 16.27 9.33 -2.77
C ARG A 130 17.44 10.19 -2.35
N ARG A 131 17.59 10.39 -1.07
CA ARG A 131 18.67 11.23 -0.59
C ARG A 131 19.99 10.50 -0.50
N LYS A 132 19.92 9.18 -0.67
CA LYS A 132 21.17 8.43 -0.62
C LYS A 132 21.95 8.54 -1.93
#